data_ed05b27a7f4aaff623014fbb06228e02
#
_entry.id   ed05b27a7f4aaff623014fbb06228e02
#
_cell.length_a   1.000
_cell.length_b   1.000
_cell.length_c   1.000
_cell.angle_alpha   90.00
_cell.angle_beta   90.00
_cell.angle_gamma   90.00
#
_symmetry.space_group_name_H-M   'P 1'
#
loop_
_entity.id
_entity.type
_entity.pdbx_description
1 polymer ?
#
loop_
_entity_poly.entity_id
_entity_poly.type
_entity_poly.pdbx_seq_one_letter_code
_entity_poly.pdbx_strand_id
1 'polypeptide(L)'
;MAIRKILIVEDQALARTYLCSCVEKCTDCEVAGTLTRADAALRRCSEGHIDLILMDICTESDSDGLTAAESIKKFYPRIKIVMVTSMLEGRFLDRARKIGADSFWYKDSPSGDLVGVIDGTLSGKRFWPDSAPTVRLGKTLSCELSDREMETLRLLCEGKTNAEIAEKLNVAESSVRTYINR
;
A
#
# COMPACT_ATOMS: atom_id res chain seq x y z
N MET A 1 -22.43 8.96 18.14
CA MET A 1 -22.23 9.01 16.64
C MET A 1 -22.35 7.60 16.11
N ALA A 2 -22.58 7.41 14.79
CA ALA A 2 -22.57 6.06 14.23
C ALA A 2 -21.13 5.55 14.18
N ILE A 3 -20.93 4.27 14.55
CA ILE A 3 -19.61 3.61 14.50
C ILE A 3 -19.16 3.51 13.05
N ARG A 4 -17.93 3.94 12.76
CA ARG A 4 -17.28 3.88 11.43
C ARG A 4 -16.69 2.50 11.20
N LYS A 5 -16.99 1.91 10.06
CA LYS A 5 -16.57 0.55 9.68
C LYS A 5 -15.33 0.57 8.80
N ILE A 6 -14.24 0.00 9.29
CA ILE A 6 -12.95 0.02 8.61
C ILE A 6 -12.59 -1.39 8.15
N LEU A 7 -12.36 -1.56 6.85
CA LEU A 7 -11.82 -2.78 6.26
C LEU A 7 -10.30 -2.67 6.18
N ILE A 8 -9.60 -3.74 6.56
CA ILE A 8 -8.14 -3.81 6.47
C ILE A 8 -7.77 -4.86 5.42
N VAL A 9 -6.94 -4.47 4.46
CA VAL A 9 -6.43 -5.34 3.40
C VAL A 9 -4.91 -5.39 3.52
N GLU A 10 -4.41 -6.49 4.10
CA GLU A 10 -3.01 -6.66 4.49
C GLU A 10 -2.71 -8.14 4.65
N ASP A 11 -1.71 -8.68 3.95
CA ASP A 11 -1.35 -10.10 3.99
C ASP A 11 -0.40 -10.45 5.15
N GLN A 12 0.46 -9.51 5.54
CA GLN A 12 1.42 -9.73 6.62
C GLN A 12 0.73 -9.69 8.00
N ALA A 13 0.77 -10.80 8.72
CA ALA A 13 0.05 -10.95 9.98
C ALA A 13 0.42 -9.90 11.04
N LEU A 14 1.71 -9.55 11.18
CA LEU A 14 2.16 -8.53 12.13
C LEU A 14 1.67 -7.14 11.76
N ALA A 15 1.78 -6.76 10.48
CA ALA A 15 1.28 -5.48 9.98
C ALA A 15 -0.24 -5.39 10.15
N ARG A 16 -0.97 -6.45 9.81
CA ARG A 16 -2.42 -6.53 9.99
C ARG A 16 -2.83 -6.35 11.45
N THR A 17 -2.15 -7.01 12.39
CA THR A 17 -2.39 -6.84 13.83
C THR A 17 -2.15 -5.39 14.27
N TYR A 18 -1.07 -4.78 13.80
CA TYR A 18 -0.78 -3.37 14.09
C TYR A 18 -1.88 -2.45 13.54
N LEU A 19 -2.32 -2.65 12.30
CA LEU A 19 -3.40 -1.86 11.69
C LEU A 19 -4.71 -1.99 12.47
N CYS A 20 -5.07 -3.22 12.90
CA CYS A 20 -6.23 -3.44 13.78
C CYS A 20 -6.10 -2.63 15.08
N SER A 21 -4.94 -2.68 15.73
CA SER A 21 -4.71 -1.92 16.97
C SER A 21 -4.78 -0.40 16.79
N CYS A 22 -4.45 0.11 15.60
CA CYS A 22 -4.61 1.52 15.27
C CYS A 22 -6.10 1.89 15.13
N VAL A 23 -6.89 1.05 14.43
CA VAL A 23 -8.33 1.26 14.28
C VAL A 23 -9.05 1.25 15.63
N GLU A 24 -8.67 0.33 16.55
CA GLU A 24 -9.24 0.25 17.90
C GLU A 24 -8.96 1.49 18.77
N LYS A 25 -7.91 2.26 18.44
CA LYS A 25 -7.58 3.52 19.10
C LYS A 25 -8.31 4.74 18.51
N CYS A 26 -8.89 4.60 17.30
CA CYS A 26 -9.65 5.68 16.68
C CYS A 26 -11.00 5.86 17.36
N THR A 27 -11.46 7.11 17.47
CA THR A 27 -12.75 7.44 18.07
C THR A 27 -13.90 6.95 17.17
N ASP A 28 -14.82 6.19 17.74
CA ASP A 28 -16.01 5.69 17.04
C ASP A 28 -15.69 4.85 15.78
N CYS A 29 -14.62 4.05 15.81
CA CYS A 29 -14.24 3.15 14.74
C CYS A 29 -14.28 1.67 15.19
N GLU A 30 -14.58 0.78 14.23
CA GLU A 30 -14.48 -0.67 14.43
C GLU A 30 -13.87 -1.34 13.19
N VAL A 31 -13.18 -2.46 13.40
CA VAL A 31 -12.68 -3.30 12.31
C VAL A 31 -13.85 -4.12 11.75
N ALA A 32 -14.31 -3.79 10.54
CA ALA A 32 -15.40 -4.48 9.85
C ALA A 32 -14.96 -5.83 9.23
N GLY A 33 -13.66 -6.08 9.21
CA GLY A 33 -13.05 -7.32 8.71
C GLY A 33 -11.63 -7.09 8.22
N THR A 34 -10.94 -8.20 7.97
CA THR A 34 -9.59 -8.20 7.41
C THR A 34 -9.52 -9.12 6.20
N LEU A 35 -8.72 -8.75 5.21
CA LEU A 35 -8.46 -9.53 4.00
C LEU A 35 -6.95 -9.64 3.79
N THR A 36 -6.49 -10.77 3.28
CA THR A 36 -5.08 -10.97 2.89
C THR A 36 -4.85 -10.69 1.42
N ARG A 37 -5.93 -10.50 0.63
CA ARG A 37 -5.90 -10.29 -0.81
C ARG A 37 -6.73 -9.08 -1.20
N ALA A 38 -6.15 -8.19 -1.99
CA ALA A 38 -6.81 -6.96 -2.44
C ALA A 38 -7.95 -7.22 -3.43
N ASP A 39 -7.86 -8.27 -4.26
CA ASP A 39 -8.90 -8.62 -5.23
C ASP A 39 -10.27 -8.98 -4.59
N ALA A 40 -10.26 -9.42 -3.33
CA ALA A 40 -11.48 -9.68 -2.58
C ALA A 40 -12.18 -8.40 -2.03
N ALA A 41 -11.48 -7.27 -2.02
CA ALA A 41 -11.96 -6.06 -1.34
C ALA A 41 -13.22 -5.47 -2.01
N LEU A 42 -13.29 -5.46 -3.34
CA LEU A 42 -14.46 -4.94 -4.07
C LEU A 42 -15.73 -5.74 -3.73
N ARG A 43 -15.63 -7.07 -3.69
CA ARG A 43 -16.73 -7.94 -3.28
C ARG A 43 -17.14 -7.65 -1.83
N ARG A 44 -16.18 -7.51 -0.92
CA ARG A 44 -16.47 -7.20 0.49
C ARG A 44 -17.22 -5.88 0.66
N CYS A 45 -16.95 -4.87 -0.18
CA CYS A 45 -17.69 -3.60 -0.21
C CYS A 45 -19.16 -3.78 -0.62
N SER A 46 -19.49 -4.78 -1.43
CA SER A 46 -20.87 -5.07 -1.82
C SER A 46 -21.68 -5.82 -0.76
N GLU A 47 -21.00 -6.52 0.15
CA GLU A 47 -21.62 -7.37 1.18
C GLU A 47 -21.99 -6.61 2.47
N GLY A 48 -21.49 -5.39 2.66
CA GLY A 48 -21.75 -4.63 3.87
C GLY A 48 -21.24 -3.20 3.83
N HIS A 49 -21.66 -2.41 4.81
CA HIS A 49 -21.24 -1.02 4.91
C HIS A 49 -19.75 -0.91 5.32
N ILE A 50 -18.99 -0.17 4.54
CA ILE A 50 -17.60 0.19 4.81
C ILE A 50 -17.45 1.69 4.64
N ASP A 51 -16.86 2.36 5.63
CA ASP A 51 -16.60 3.80 5.58
C ASP A 51 -15.17 4.10 5.07
N LEU A 52 -14.19 3.27 5.47
CA LEU A 52 -12.79 3.44 5.09
C LEU A 52 -12.11 2.09 4.88
N ILE A 53 -11.15 2.07 3.97
CA ILE A 53 -10.27 0.90 3.73
C ILE A 53 -8.83 1.32 3.97
N LEU A 54 -8.13 0.55 4.80
CA LEU A 54 -6.67 0.54 4.85
C LEU A 54 -6.21 -0.51 3.84
N MET A 55 -5.57 -0.09 2.76
CA MET A 55 -5.25 -0.92 1.59
C MET A 55 -3.75 -1.00 1.39
N ASP A 56 -3.17 -2.19 1.59
CA ASP A 56 -1.80 -2.43 1.14
C ASP A 56 -1.72 -2.50 -0.39
N ILE A 57 -0.59 -2.07 -0.94
CA ILE A 57 -0.33 -2.09 -2.38
C ILE A 57 -0.04 -3.49 -2.88
N CYS A 58 0.82 -4.24 -2.16
CA CYS A 58 1.19 -5.60 -2.51
C CYS A 58 0.61 -6.56 -1.49
N THR A 59 -0.27 -7.43 -1.94
CA THR A 59 -0.93 -8.42 -1.11
C THR A 59 -0.74 -9.83 -1.67
N GLU A 60 -1.17 -10.83 -0.92
CA GLU A 60 -1.01 -12.25 -1.24
C GLU A 60 -1.42 -12.57 -2.70
N SER A 61 -0.70 -13.50 -3.33
CA SER A 61 -0.92 -13.95 -4.72
C SER A 61 -0.74 -12.83 -5.77
N ASP A 62 0.21 -11.92 -5.56
CA ASP A 62 0.47 -10.76 -6.45
C ASP A 62 -0.78 -9.87 -6.66
N SER A 63 -1.71 -9.88 -5.71
CA SER A 63 -2.93 -9.07 -5.80
C SER A 63 -2.61 -7.59 -5.58
N ASP A 64 -2.90 -6.76 -6.58
CA ASP A 64 -2.54 -5.33 -6.62
C ASP A 64 -3.61 -4.46 -5.93
N GLY A 65 -3.26 -3.89 -4.78
CA GLY A 65 -4.12 -3.01 -4.01
C GLY A 65 -4.49 -1.71 -4.73
N LEU A 66 -3.63 -1.20 -5.62
CA LEU A 66 -3.96 -0.01 -6.41
C LEU A 66 -5.06 -0.30 -7.45
N THR A 67 -5.01 -1.46 -8.10
CA THR A 67 -6.06 -1.89 -9.04
C THR A 67 -7.39 -2.13 -8.30
N ALA A 68 -7.33 -2.73 -7.10
CA ALA A 68 -8.51 -2.89 -6.26
C ALA A 68 -9.09 -1.54 -5.81
N ALA A 69 -8.24 -0.62 -5.36
CA ALA A 69 -8.63 0.73 -4.94
C ALA A 69 -9.27 1.53 -6.09
N GLU A 70 -8.73 1.45 -7.32
CA GLU A 70 -9.29 2.07 -8.52
C GLU A 70 -10.72 1.56 -8.78
N SER A 71 -10.90 0.23 -8.74
CA SER A 71 -12.21 -0.39 -8.90
C SER A 71 -13.19 0.04 -7.81
N ILE A 72 -12.74 0.07 -6.55
CA ILE A 72 -13.58 0.52 -5.43
C ILE A 72 -13.97 1.99 -5.60
N LYS A 73 -13.05 2.87 -5.95
CA LYS A 73 -13.36 4.29 -6.19
C LYS A 73 -14.35 4.50 -7.32
N LYS A 74 -14.30 3.66 -8.36
CA LYS A 74 -15.24 3.70 -9.47
C LYS A 74 -16.68 3.31 -9.06
N PHE A 75 -16.84 2.24 -8.27
CA PHE A 75 -18.16 1.70 -7.92
C PHE A 75 -18.69 2.23 -6.58
N TYR A 76 -17.81 2.57 -5.64
CA TYR A 76 -18.11 3.03 -4.29
C TYR A 76 -17.33 4.32 -3.95
N PRO A 77 -17.56 5.45 -4.65
CA PRO A 77 -16.74 6.66 -4.52
C PRO A 77 -16.80 7.32 -3.12
N ARG A 78 -17.78 6.95 -2.31
CA ARG A 78 -17.91 7.45 -0.93
C ARG A 78 -16.98 6.74 0.05
N ILE A 79 -16.57 5.52 -0.24
CA ILE A 79 -15.63 4.78 0.61
C ILE A 79 -14.28 5.50 0.57
N LYS A 80 -13.76 5.82 1.76
CA LYS A 80 -12.43 6.41 1.91
C LYS A 80 -11.36 5.34 1.75
N ILE A 81 -10.25 5.67 1.09
CA ILE A 81 -9.12 4.75 0.93
C ILE A 81 -7.85 5.42 1.40
N VAL A 82 -7.21 4.81 2.39
CA VAL A 82 -5.84 5.10 2.79
C VAL A 82 -4.96 3.99 2.22
N MET A 83 -4.08 4.33 1.28
CA MET A 83 -3.06 3.39 0.84
C MET A 83 -2.00 3.26 1.94
N VAL A 84 -1.65 2.01 2.30
CA VAL A 84 -0.71 1.71 3.39
C VAL A 84 0.35 0.77 2.83
N THR A 85 1.62 1.18 2.82
CA THR A 85 2.65 0.36 2.15
C THR A 85 4.05 0.56 2.73
N SER A 86 4.91 -0.46 2.56
CA SER A 86 6.38 -0.37 2.73
C SER A 86 7.11 -0.12 1.40
N MET A 87 6.38 0.00 0.27
CA MET A 87 6.98 0.21 -1.04
C MET A 87 7.49 1.64 -1.18
N LEU A 88 8.78 1.78 -1.51
CA LEU A 88 9.48 3.07 -1.57
C LEU A 88 9.54 3.68 -2.99
N GLU A 89 9.02 2.98 -4.00
CA GLU A 89 9.00 3.48 -5.37
C GLU A 89 7.98 4.62 -5.53
N GLY A 90 8.44 5.78 -6.00
CA GLY A 90 7.61 6.98 -6.14
C GLY A 90 6.40 6.79 -7.06
N ARG A 91 6.50 5.88 -8.05
CA ARG A 91 5.41 5.53 -8.96
C ARG A 91 4.12 5.08 -8.25
N PHE A 92 4.24 4.45 -7.07
CA PHE A 92 3.06 4.01 -6.32
C PHE A 92 2.29 5.19 -5.72
N LEU A 93 3.02 6.18 -5.22
CA LEU A 93 2.43 7.42 -4.72
C LEU A 93 1.67 8.17 -5.82
N ASP A 94 2.30 8.30 -7.00
CA ASP A 94 1.70 8.97 -8.15
C ASP A 94 0.47 8.22 -8.67
N ARG A 95 0.54 6.89 -8.74
CA ARG A 95 -0.61 6.07 -9.16
C ARG A 95 -1.75 6.17 -8.16
N ALA A 96 -1.47 6.13 -6.84
CA ALA A 96 -2.47 6.29 -5.79
C ALA A 96 -3.21 7.63 -5.89
N ARG A 97 -2.49 8.72 -6.21
CA ARG A 97 -3.12 10.03 -6.47
C ARG A 97 -4.04 10.00 -7.67
N LYS A 98 -3.60 9.40 -8.79
CA LYS A 98 -4.36 9.32 -10.06
C LYS A 98 -5.66 8.53 -9.92
N ILE A 99 -5.67 7.44 -9.17
CA ILE A 99 -6.88 6.62 -8.95
C ILE A 99 -7.84 7.24 -7.94
N GLY A 100 -7.48 8.36 -7.30
CA GLY A 100 -8.34 9.09 -6.37
C GLY A 100 -8.39 8.50 -4.96
N ALA A 101 -7.33 7.81 -4.51
CA ALA A 101 -7.20 7.47 -3.09
C ALA A 101 -7.27 8.74 -2.23
N ASP A 102 -7.76 8.63 -1.00
CA ASP A 102 -7.97 9.80 -0.15
C ASP A 102 -6.70 10.18 0.62
N SER A 103 -5.91 9.19 1.06
CA SER A 103 -4.66 9.39 1.78
C SER A 103 -3.65 8.29 1.44
N PHE A 104 -2.39 8.54 1.78
CA PHE A 104 -1.29 7.60 1.60
C PHE A 104 -0.40 7.60 2.84
N TRP A 105 -0.01 6.43 3.31
CA TRP A 105 0.83 6.27 4.49
C TRP A 105 1.90 5.20 4.28
N TYR A 106 3.16 5.53 4.61
CA TYR A 106 4.25 4.57 4.60
C TYR A 106 4.37 3.87 5.95
N LYS A 107 4.40 2.52 5.97
CA LYS A 107 4.49 1.69 7.19
C LYS A 107 5.75 2.01 8.00
N ASP A 108 6.85 2.35 7.32
CA ASP A 108 8.15 2.66 7.92
C ASP A 108 8.37 4.17 8.19
N SER A 109 7.30 4.96 8.21
CA SER A 109 7.41 6.40 8.50
C SER A 109 7.74 6.66 9.97
N PRO A 110 8.85 7.34 10.29
CA PRO A 110 9.24 7.62 11.69
C PRO A 110 8.25 8.49 12.46
N SER A 111 7.46 9.30 11.74
CA SER A 111 6.49 10.25 12.30
C SER A 111 5.05 9.72 12.25
N GLY A 112 4.86 8.41 12.08
CA GLY A 112 3.60 7.82 11.66
C GLY A 112 2.52 7.75 12.73
N ASP A 113 1.73 8.81 12.87
CA ASP A 113 0.42 8.75 13.54
C ASP A 113 -0.65 8.27 12.56
N LEU A 114 -0.72 6.95 12.35
CA LEU A 114 -1.76 6.35 11.49
C LEU A 114 -3.17 6.60 12.07
N VAL A 115 -3.32 6.69 13.37
CA VAL A 115 -4.61 7.00 14.02
C VAL A 115 -5.10 8.37 13.57
N GLY A 116 -4.23 9.39 13.63
CA GLY A 116 -4.56 10.72 13.12
C GLY A 116 -4.84 10.77 11.62
N VAL A 117 -4.17 9.92 10.82
CA VAL A 117 -4.45 9.77 9.38
C VAL A 117 -5.84 9.17 9.14
N ILE A 118 -6.22 8.12 9.88
CA ILE A 118 -7.54 7.49 9.79
C ILE A 118 -8.64 8.50 10.16
N ASP A 119 -8.56 9.09 11.34
CA ASP A 119 -9.57 10.05 11.85
C ASP A 119 -9.70 11.29 10.93
N GLY A 120 -8.55 11.81 10.48
CA GLY A 120 -8.54 12.93 9.56
C GLY A 120 -9.11 12.59 8.19
N THR A 121 -8.82 11.39 7.64
CA THR A 121 -9.35 10.95 6.34
C THR A 121 -10.87 10.74 6.42
N LEU A 122 -11.38 10.16 7.50
CA LEU A 122 -12.81 10.03 7.76
C LEU A 122 -13.50 11.40 7.86
N SER A 123 -12.79 12.40 8.38
CA SER A 123 -13.25 13.79 8.46
C SER A 123 -13.10 14.58 7.15
N GLY A 124 -12.63 13.94 6.07
CA GLY A 124 -12.45 14.56 4.74
C GLY A 124 -11.11 15.23 4.49
N LYS A 125 -10.16 15.16 5.43
CA LYS A 125 -8.77 15.59 5.19
C LYS A 125 -8.06 14.58 4.29
N ARG A 126 -6.95 15.03 3.68
CA ARG A 126 -6.10 14.18 2.84
C ARG A 126 -4.67 14.27 3.32
N PHE A 127 -4.04 13.12 3.49
CA PHE A 127 -2.65 13.03 3.94
C PHE A 127 -1.81 12.40 2.83
N TRP A 128 -0.88 13.18 2.32
CA TRP A 128 -0.01 12.77 1.24
C TRP A 128 1.44 13.13 1.59
N PRO A 129 2.35 12.16 1.64
CA PRO A 129 3.76 12.47 1.77
C PRO A 129 4.26 13.19 0.51
N ASP A 130 5.25 14.07 0.67
CA ASP A 130 5.87 14.77 -0.45
C ASP A 130 6.70 13.81 -1.31
N SER A 131 7.34 12.84 -0.68
CA SER A 131 8.17 11.81 -1.32
C SER A 131 8.17 10.52 -0.50
N ALA A 132 8.68 9.45 -1.10
CA ALA A 132 8.95 8.22 -0.37
C ALA A 132 10.04 8.45 0.71
N PRO A 133 9.97 7.74 1.85
CA PRO A 133 11.00 7.80 2.88
C PRO A 133 12.36 7.38 2.33
N THR A 134 13.41 8.09 2.72
CA THR A 134 14.78 7.71 2.38
C THR A 134 15.28 6.68 3.37
N VAL A 135 15.60 5.49 2.88
CA VAL A 135 16.12 4.37 3.67
C VAL A 135 17.53 4.05 3.21
N ARG A 136 18.42 3.69 4.15
CA ARG A 136 19.78 3.27 3.82
C ARG A 136 19.80 1.79 3.42
N LEU A 137 20.24 1.51 2.20
CA LEU A 137 20.38 0.18 1.61
C LEU A 137 21.87 -0.12 1.43
N GLY A 138 22.51 -0.65 2.49
CA GLY A 138 23.95 -0.86 2.50
C GLY A 138 24.74 0.45 2.41
N LYS A 139 25.39 0.71 1.27
CA LYS A 139 26.17 1.94 1.02
C LYS A 139 25.38 3.02 0.28
N THR A 140 24.21 2.69 -0.26
CA THR A 140 23.35 3.54 -1.11
C THR A 140 22.10 3.97 -0.35
N LEU A 141 21.51 5.08 -0.72
CA LEU A 141 20.21 5.52 -0.22
C LEU A 141 19.10 5.11 -1.20
N SER A 142 17.90 4.78 -0.69
CA SER A 142 16.76 4.37 -1.53
C SER A 142 16.39 5.44 -2.58
N CYS A 143 16.57 6.72 -2.27
CA CYS A 143 16.33 7.83 -3.21
C CYS A 143 17.35 7.93 -4.36
N GLU A 144 18.49 7.23 -4.27
CA GLU A 144 19.51 7.18 -5.32
C GLU A 144 19.22 6.08 -6.35
N LEU A 145 18.30 5.17 -6.04
CA LEU A 145 17.87 4.10 -6.93
C LEU A 145 16.63 4.53 -7.73
N SER A 146 16.66 4.21 -9.02
CA SER A 146 15.45 4.31 -9.84
C SER A 146 14.40 3.28 -9.41
N ASP A 147 13.13 3.49 -9.76
CA ASP A 147 12.04 2.54 -9.48
C ASP A 147 12.35 1.13 -10.01
N ARG A 148 13.03 1.02 -11.16
CA ARG A 148 13.44 -0.28 -11.76
C ARG A 148 14.55 -0.97 -10.97
N GLU A 149 15.53 -0.22 -10.47
CA GLU A 149 16.60 -0.75 -9.63
C GLU A 149 16.03 -1.20 -8.27
N MET A 150 15.13 -0.42 -7.68
CA MET A 150 14.44 -0.77 -6.43
C MET A 150 13.59 -2.04 -6.59
N GLU A 151 12.83 -2.14 -7.67
CA GLU A 151 12.00 -3.30 -7.98
C GLU A 151 12.85 -4.57 -8.22
N THR A 152 13.96 -4.41 -8.93
CA THR A 152 14.94 -5.50 -9.13
C THR A 152 15.52 -5.97 -7.81
N LEU A 153 15.94 -5.04 -6.94
CA LEU A 153 16.49 -5.35 -5.61
C LEU A 153 15.46 -6.13 -4.76
N ARG A 154 14.20 -5.72 -4.77
CA ARG A 154 13.14 -6.41 -4.05
C ARG A 154 12.97 -7.85 -4.53
N LEU A 155 12.90 -8.08 -5.83
CA LEU A 155 12.76 -9.42 -6.41
C LEU A 155 13.98 -10.31 -6.12
N LEU A 156 15.18 -9.73 -6.06
CA LEU A 156 16.38 -10.44 -5.60
C LEU A 156 16.27 -10.88 -4.13
N CYS A 157 15.75 -10.00 -3.26
CA CYS A 157 15.52 -10.33 -1.85
C CYS A 157 14.45 -11.42 -1.67
N GLU A 158 13.51 -11.54 -2.60
CA GLU A 158 12.55 -12.65 -2.69
C GLU A 158 13.18 -13.96 -3.20
N GLY A 159 14.47 -13.97 -3.54
CA GLY A 159 15.20 -15.14 -4.04
C GLY A 159 14.96 -15.45 -5.52
N LYS A 160 14.46 -14.49 -6.30
CA LYS A 160 14.23 -14.65 -7.75
C LYS A 160 15.55 -14.67 -8.51
N THR A 161 15.64 -15.52 -9.53
CA THR A 161 16.74 -15.55 -10.50
C THR A 161 16.65 -14.38 -11.49
N ASN A 162 17.75 -14.04 -12.16
CA ASN A 162 17.75 -12.97 -13.17
C ASN A 162 16.75 -13.23 -14.31
N ALA A 163 16.53 -14.49 -14.70
CA ALA A 163 15.56 -14.86 -15.70
C ALA A 163 14.11 -14.58 -15.24
N GLU A 164 13.75 -14.99 -14.01
CA GLU A 164 12.44 -14.74 -13.43
C GLU A 164 12.18 -13.23 -13.22
N ILE A 165 13.22 -12.47 -12.83
CA ILE A 165 13.14 -11.01 -12.71
C ILE A 165 12.92 -10.38 -14.09
N ALA A 166 13.66 -10.82 -15.10
CA ALA A 166 13.52 -10.33 -16.48
C ALA A 166 12.11 -10.55 -17.01
N GLU A 167 11.55 -11.75 -16.80
CA GLU A 167 10.16 -12.08 -17.14
C GLU A 167 9.15 -11.19 -16.40
N LYS A 168 9.27 -11.11 -15.07
CA LYS A 168 8.33 -10.33 -14.23
C LYS A 168 8.37 -8.83 -14.54
N LEU A 169 9.55 -8.27 -14.88
CA LEU A 169 9.73 -6.86 -15.24
C LEU A 169 9.50 -6.58 -16.73
N ASN A 170 9.30 -7.63 -17.55
CA ASN A 170 9.19 -7.55 -19.00
C ASN A 170 10.39 -6.83 -19.64
N VAL A 171 11.60 -7.25 -19.30
CA VAL A 171 12.88 -6.72 -19.80
C VAL A 171 13.82 -7.87 -20.17
N ALA A 172 14.95 -7.56 -20.85
CA ALA A 172 15.99 -8.55 -21.11
C ALA A 172 16.79 -8.84 -19.83
N GLU A 173 17.32 -10.07 -19.68
CA GLU A 173 18.22 -10.42 -18.55
C GLU A 173 19.47 -9.52 -18.48
N SER A 174 19.97 -9.03 -19.61
CA SER A 174 21.08 -8.07 -19.66
C SER A 174 20.73 -6.76 -18.95
N SER A 175 19.47 -6.31 -19.05
CA SER A 175 18.98 -5.13 -18.32
C SER A 175 18.95 -5.38 -16.81
N VAL A 176 18.48 -6.57 -16.39
CA VAL A 176 18.51 -6.97 -14.97
C VAL A 176 19.92 -6.94 -14.40
N ARG A 177 20.91 -7.51 -15.13
CA ARG A 177 22.32 -7.46 -14.72
C ARG A 177 22.84 -6.02 -14.61
N THR A 178 22.39 -5.12 -15.48
CA THR A 178 22.75 -3.70 -15.42
C THR A 178 22.18 -3.05 -14.15
N TYR A 179 20.94 -3.35 -13.80
CA TYR A 179 20.30 -2.83 -12.58
C TYR A 179 21.00 -3.34 -11.30
N ILE A 180 21.48 -4.59 -11.30
CA ILE A 180 22.18 -5.18 -10.15
C ILE A 180 23.60 -4.58 -9.97
N ASN A 181 24.30 -4.25 -11.04
CA ASN A 181 25.70 -3.80 -11.01
C ASN A 181 25.85 -2.28 -10.80
N ARG A 182 24.78 -1.58 -10.61
CA ARG A 182 24.81 -0.13 -10.39
C ARG A 182 24.74 0.21 -8.92
#